data_a9ae59618d5b59a766a46c6012a73215
#
_entry.id   a9ae59618d5b59a766a46c6012a73215
#
_cell.length_a   1.000
_cell.length_b   1.000
_cell.length_c   1.000
_cell.angle_alpha   90.00
_cell.angle_beta   90.00
_cell.angle_gamma   90.00
#
_symmetry.space_group_name_H-M   'P 1'
#
loop_
_entity.id
_entity.type
_entity.pdbx_description
1 polymer ?
#
loop_
_entity_poly.entity_id
_entity_poly.type
_entity_poly.pdbx_seq_one_letter_code
_entity_poly.pdbx_strand_id
1 'polypeptide(L)'
;MTAPVLLHGPLAAHRRGRILQEALSAEEAATLPEGRAVVLAFADGFQDAEEGEQSRLVEWTRMPGHLLLLVPPFAVGACTRPVTWRAERMERAPAGGEGLAKVLASEVAYRLDGKLQTPAVPGATWSDLSVCIGTYRLHPAAGLFAVTCLPLWSLAVLDAPEALASWFASLSALSGESQPTAQRVESALQPDHYGLLVFLLSRSFDDEEQAIAALRSSSVFRFSPERGRSLLQELRDRGLVAGVLPTAEATEHVMQSPYAPYISALREVSIP
;
A
#
# COMPACT_ATOMS: atom_id res chain seq x y z
N MET A 1 12.63 12.83 7.77
CA MET A 1 12.03 13.68 6.71
C MET A 1 10.61 13.18 6.48
N THR A 2 9.62 14.04 6.54
CA THR A 2 8.22 13.73 6.20
C THR A 2 8.11 13.52 4.68
N ALA A 3 7.29 12.54 4.26
CA ALA A 3 7.02 12.32 2.84
C ALA A 3 6.30 13.54 2.25
N PRO A 4 6.60 13.97 1.01
CA PRO A 4 5.87 15.04 0.35
C PRO A 4 4.40 14.65 0.17
N VAL A 5 3.52 15.63 0.31
CA VAL A 5 2.08 15.49 0.06
C VAL A 5 1.78 16.07 -1.31
N LEU A 6 1.15 15.29 -2.16
CA LEU A 6 0.88 15.63 -3.55
C LEU A 6 -0.60 15.54 -3.86
N LEU A 7 -1.13 16.50 -4.62
CA LEU A 7 -2.51 16.52 -5.10
C LEU A 7 -2.55 16.01 -6.55
N HIS A 8 -3.37 15.00 -6.80
CA HIS A 8 -3.44 14.34 -8.10
C HIS A 8 -4.81 14.54 -8.77
N GLY A 9 -4.78 14.61 -10.11
CA GLY A 9 -5.96 14.71 -10.94
C GLY A 9 -6.79 15.97 -10.66
N PRO A 10 -8.14 15.90 -10.74
CA PRO A 10 -9.01 17.06 -10.56
C PRO A 10 -8.87 17.78 -9.21
N LEU A 11 -8.39 17.08 -8.17
CA LEU A 11 -8.18 17.69 -6.86
C LEU A 11 -7.13 18.80 -6.89
N ALA A 12 -6.07 18.64 -7.69
CA ALA A 12 -5.00 19.63 -7.80
C ALA A 12 -5.51 21.01 -8.24
N ALA A 13 -6.37 21.07 -9.26
CA ALA A 13 -6.92 22.31 -9.78
C ALA A 13 -8.19 22.80 -9.04
N HIS A 14 -8.73 22.02 -8.09
CA HIS A 14 -9.98 22.34 -7.41
C HIS A 14 -9.77 23.29 -6.23
N ARG A 15 -10.79 24.13 -5.91
CA ARG A 15 -10.74 25.03 -4.74
C ARG A 15 -10.42 24.30 -3.42
N ARG A 16 -10.85 23.06 -3.28
CA ARG A 16 -10.56 22.21 -2.10
C ARG A 16 -9.07 21.85 -2.05
N GLY A 17 -8.42 21.67 -3.21
CA GLY A 17 -6.98 21.44 -3.30
C GLY A 17 -6.17 22.60 -2.75
N ARG A 18 -6.62 23.86 -2.96
CA ARG A 18 -5.95 25.05 -2.41
C ARG A 18 -5.92 25.06 -0.88
N ILE A 19 -6.99 24.61 -0.23
CA ILE A 19 -7.02 24.48 1.23
C ILE A 19 -6.04 23.39 1.69
N LEU A 20 -5.95 22.28 0.97
CA LEU A 20 -5.01 21.22 1.26
C LEU A 20 -3.54 21.65 0.99
N GLN A 21 -3.30 22.46 -0.02
CA GLN A 21 -1.99 23.07 -0.26
C GLN A 21 -1.56 23.93 0.94
N GLU A 22 -2.45 24.75 1.47
CA GLU A 22 -2.18 25.58 2.64
C GLU A 22 -2.00 24.75 3.92
N ALA A 23 -2.94 23.82 4.19
CA ALA A 23 -2.95 23.05 5.43
C ALA A 23 -1.83 21.98 5.52
N LEU A 24 -1.39 21.43 4.40
CA LEU A 24 -0.44 20.31 4.32
C LEU A 24 0.87 20.67 3.61
N SER A 25 1.01 21.89 3.13
CA SER A 25 2.09 22.27 2.19
C SER A 25 2.12 21.32 0.99
N ALA A 26 0.92 20.93 0.50
CA ALA A 26 0.81 19.98 -0.59
C ALA A 26 1.15 20.63 -1.94
N GLU A 27 1.78 19.87 -2.82
CA GLU A 27 2.15 20.30 -4.18
C GLU A 27 1.26 19.61 -5.22
N GLU A 28 1.15 20.20 -6.40
CA GLU A 28 0.44 19.56 -7.52
C GLU A 28 1.33 18.50 -8.17
N ALA A 29 0.75 17.34 -8.49
CA ALA A 29 1.43 16.28 -9.20
C ALA A 29 0.69 15.89 -10.47
N ALA A 30 1.28 16.18 -11.63
CA ALA A 30 0.78 15.71 -12.92
C ALA A 30 0.97 14.21 -13.11
N THR A 31 2.00 13.63 -12.49
CA THR A 31 2.32 12.20 -12.54
C THR A 31 2.58 11.65 -11.16
N LEU A 32 2.42 10.35 -10.99
CA LEU A 32 2.75 9.67 -9.74
C LEU A 32 4.27 9.72 -9.51
N PRO A 33 4.73 10.09 -8.31
CA PRO A 33 6.17 10.15 -8.00
C PRO A 33 6.78 8.76 -7.89
N GLU A 34 8.07 8.65 -8.17
CA GLU A 34 8.82 7.40 -8.00
C GLU A 34 9.24 7.15 -6.54
N GLY A 35 9.43 8.22 -5.79
CA GLY A 35 9.88 8.18 -4.40
C GLY A 35 8.73 8.12 -3.40
N ARG A 36 9.10 8.01 -2.12
CA ARG A 36 8.15 8.06 -1.00
C ARG A 36 7.27 9.31 -1.08
N ALA A 37 5.95 9.13 -1.09
CA ALA A 37 5.00 10.24 -1.16
C ALA A 37 3.61 9.84 -0.63
N VAL A 38 2.85 10.88 -0.24
CA VAL A 38 1.42 10.80 0.01
C VAL A 38 0.71 11.47 -1.17
N VAL A 39 -0.08 10.72 -1.91
CA VAL A 39 -0.87 11.23 -3.03
C VAL A 39 -2.33 11.29 -2.62
N LEU A 40 -2.94 12.46 -2.70
CA LEU A 40 -4.36 12.68 -2.48
C LEU A 40 -5.10 12.80 -3.80
N ALA A 41 -6.24 12.14 -3.92
CA ALA A 41 -7.14 12.24 -5.06
C ALA A 41 -8.60 12.22 -4.61
N PHE A 42 -9.51 12.76 -5.43
CA PHE A 42 -10.93 12.59 -5.19
C PHE A 42 -11.37 11.15 -5.40
N ALA A 43 -12.21 10.65 -4.50
CA ALA A 43 -12.71 9.28 -4.56
C ALA A 43 -13.68 9.08 -5.75
N ASP A 44 -14.54 10.05 -6.06
CA ASP A 44 -15.41 9.99 -7.25
C ASP A 44 -14.59 9.94 -8.54
N GLY A 45 -13.54 10.75 -8.65
CA GLY A 45 -12.64 10.72 -9.80
C GLY A 45 -11.94 9.35 -9.97
N PHE A 46 -11.57 8.70 -8.86
CA PHE A 46 -11.04 7.34 -8.89
C PHE A 46 -12.12 6.32 -9.29
N GLN A 47 -13.35 6.46 -8.76
CA GLN A 47 -14.46 5.53 -9.06
C GLN A 47 -14.91 5.61 -10.52
N ASP A 48 -14.86 6.80 -11.11
CA ASP A 48 -15.27 7.05 -12.51
C ASP A 48 -14.12 6.83 -13.52
N ALA A 49 -12.89 6.64 -13.05
CA ALA A 49 -11.73 6.39 -13.89
C ALA A 49 -11.82 5.01 -14.58
N GLU A 50 -11.18 4.89 -15.72
CA GLU A 50 -11.04 3.61 -16.42
C GLU A 50 -10.30 2.58 -15.56
N GLU A 51 -10.64 1.28 -15.72
CA GLU A 51 -10.05 0.18 -14.92
C GLU A 51 -8.51 0.17 -14.98
N GLY A 52 -7.92 0.54 -16.12
CA GLY A 52 -6.48 0.65 -16.30
C GLY A 52 -5.86 1.73 -15.42
N GLU A 53 -6.51 2.88 -15.28
CA GLU A 53 -6.05 3.97 -14.43
C GLU A 53 -6.21 3.64 -12.95
N GLN A 54 -7.35 3.08 -12.55
CA GLN A 54 -7.56 2.60 -11.19
C GLN A 54 -6.51 1.58 -10.79
N SER A 55 -6.23 0.61 -11.68
CA SER A 55 -5.22 -0.42 -11.45
C SER A 55 -3.82 0.18 -11.32
N ARG A 56 -3.47 1.16 -12.16
CA ARG A 56 -2.19 1.87 -12.11
C ARG A 56 -1.99 2.60 -10.78
N LEU A 57 -3.02 3.27 -10.29
CA LEU A 57 -2.99 3.99 -9.01
C LEU A 57 -2.80 3.03 -7.82
N VAL A 58 -3.51 1.90 -7.82
CA VAL A 58 -3.36 0.89 -6.75
C VAL A 58 -2.02 0.16 -6.88
N GLU A 59 -1.55 -0.13 -8.10
CA GLU A 59 -0.24 -0.74 -8.34
C GLU A 59 0.90 0.14 -7.80
N TRP A 60 0.78 1.46 -7.97
CA TRP A 60 1.74 2.41 -7.43
C TRP A 60 1.88 2.26 -5.89
N THR A 61 0.81 1.90 -5.17
CA THR A 61 0.86 1.67 -3.72
C THR A 61 1.57 0.37 -3.32
N ARG A 62 2.03 -0.47 -4.24
CA ARG A 62 2.83 -1.65 -3.91
C ARG A 62 4.22 -1.30 -3.40
N MET A 63 4.72 -0.13 -3.78
CA MET A 63 6.04 0.32 -3.34
C MET A 63 6.02 0.84 -1.90
N PRO A 64 6.96 0.42 -1.04
CA PRO A 64 7.06 0.91 0.33
C PRO A 64 7.16 2.44 0.40
N GLY A 65 6.44 3.04 1.34
CA GLY A 65 6.41 4.49 1.52
C GLY A 65 5.48 5.25 0.59
N HIS A 66 4.76 4.56 -0.31
CA HIS A 66 3.71 5.16 -1.13
C HIS A 66 2.37 5.08 -0.41
N LEU A 67 1.69 6.20 -0.24
CA LEU A 67 0.35 6.30 0.31
C LEU A 67 -0.57 7.00 -0.70
N LEU A 68 -1.53 6.26 -1.27
CA LEU A 68 -2.65 6.85 -2.00
C LEU A 68 -3.83 7.00 -1.06
N LEU A 69 -4.29 8.24 -0.87
CA LEU A 69 -5.41 8.59 -0.01
C LEU A 69 -6.54 9.17 -0.85
N LEU A 70 -7.64 8.43 -0.95
CA LEU A 70 -8.86 8.91 -1.58
C LEU A 70 -9.71 9.68 -0.56
N VAL A 71 -10.13 10.89 -0.96
CA VAL A 71 -10.92 11.80 -0.14
C VAL A 71 -12.27 12.07 -0.81
N PRO A 72 -13.33 12.45 -0.07
CA PRO A 72 -14.61 12.80 -0.68
C PRO A 72 -14.43 13.87 -1.81
N PRO A 73 -15.39 14.05 -2.73
CA PRO A 73 -16.69 13.37 -2.75
C PRO A 73 -16.59 11.93 -3.26
N PHE A 74 -17.69 11.20 -3.08
CA PHE A 74 -17.84 9.84 -3.56
C PHE A 74 -18.93 9.77 -4.62
N ALA A 75 -18.73 8.98 -5.67
CA ALA A 75 -19.83 8.52 -6.50
C ALA A 75 -20.70 7.54 -5.69
N VAL A 76 -22.01 7.61 -5.89
CA VAL A 76 -22.95 6.68 -5.22
C VAL A 76 -22.77 5.29 -5.83
N GLY A 77 -22.44 4.32 -5.00
CA GLY A 77 -22.27 2.94 -5.42
C GLY A 77 -21.01 2.28 -4.86
N ALA A 78 -20.80 1.04 -5.27
CA ALA A 78 -19.65 0.26 -4.87
C ALA A 78 -18.52 0.38 -5.91
N CYS A 79 -17.31 0.62 -5.45
CA CYS A 79 -16.11 0.34 -6.21
C CYS A 79 -15.76 -1.15 -6.00
N THR A 80 -15.71 -1.93 -7.07
CA THR A 80 -15.49 -3.38 -6.98
C THR A 80 -14.09 -3.79 -7.38
N ARG A 81 -13.38 -2.94 -8.11
CA ARG A 81 -12.03 -3.17 -8.62
C ARG A 81 -11.19 -1.91 -8.51
N PRO A 82 -9.89 -2.03 -8.38
CA PRO A 82 -9.11 -3.23 -8.02
C PRO A 82 -9.27 -3.63 -6.54
N VAL A 83 -9.88 -2.77 -5.73
CA VAL A 83 -10.18 -2.99 -4.29
C VAL A 83 -11.66 -2.74 -4.04
N THR A 84 -12.33 -3.65 -3.34
CA THR A 84 -13.78 -3.57 -3.09
C THR A 84 -14.07 -2.69 -1.87
N TRP A 85 -14.80 -1.60 -2.10
CA TRP A 85 -15.33 -0.72 -1.05
C TRP A 85 -16.54 0.04 -1.57
N ARG A 86 -17.28 0.66 -0.67
CA ARG A 86 -18.35 1.60 -1.01
C ARG A 86 -18.44 2.71 0.03
N ALA A 87 -18.98 3.85 -0.39
CA ALA A 87 -19.36 4.93 0.49
C ALA A 87 -20.87 5.07 0.47
N GLU A 88 -21.47 5.16 1.64
CA GLU A 88 -22.90 5.41 1.81
C GLU A 88 -23.10 6.80 2.41
N ARG A 89 -24.09 7.52 1.88
CA ARG A 89 -24.44 8.82 2.44
C ARG A 89 -25.13 8.67 3.78
N MET A 90 -24.70 9.45 4.76
CA MET A 90 -25.29 9.47 6.09
C MET A 90 -26.40 10.50 6.16
N GLU A 91 -27.49 10.19 6.87
CA GLU A 91 -28.56 11.15 7.17
C GLU A 91 -28.17 12.13 8.28
N ARG A 92 -27.28 11.70 9.17
CA ARG A 92 -26.79 12.48 10.32
C ARG A 92 -25.30 12.34 10.44
N ALA A 93 -24.64 13.42 10.86
CA ALA A 93 -23.22 13.39 11.17
C ALA A 93 -22.94 12.34 12.28
N PRO A 94 -21.79 11.62 12.18
CA PRO A 94 -21.42 10.63 13.19
C PRO A 94 -21.12 11.32 14.53
N ALA A 95 -21.27 10.57 15.61
CA ALA A 95 -20.93 11.03 16.95
C ALA A 95 -19.62 10.43 17.44
N GLY A 96 -18.89 11.16 18.28
CA GLY A 96 -17.65 10.70 18.86
C GLY A 96 -16.45 10.89 17.93
N GLY A 97 -15.55 9.91 17.93
CA GLY A 97 -14.29 10.00 17.22
C GLY A 97 -13.17 10.58 18.10
N GLU A 98 -11.94 10.44 17.64
CA GLU A 98 -10.74 10.94 18.31
C GLU A 98 -9.90 11.75 17.33
N GLY A 99 -9.05 12.64 17.84
CA GLY A 99 -8.13 13.43 17.04
C GLY A 99 -8.82 14.18 15.90
N LEU A 100 -8.31 14.03 14.68
CA LEU A 100 -8.85 14.71 13.49
C LEU A 100 -10.30 14.31 13.18
N ALA A 101 -10.69 13.06 13.40
CA ALA A 101 -12.05 12.61 13.19
C ALA A 101 -13.06 13.38 14.07
N LYS A 102 -12.71 13.67 15.32
CA LYS A 102 -13.53 14.46 16.23
C LYS A 102 -13.69 15.90 15.73
N VAL A 103 -12.62 16.51 15.22
CA VAL A 103 -12.64 17.88 14.67
C VAL A 103 -13.59 17.98 13.49
N LEU A 104 -13.60 16.98 12.62
CA LEU A 104 -14.35 16.99 11.37
C LEU A 104 -15.73 16.31 11.44
N ALA A 105 -16.11 15.73 12.58
CA ALA A 105 -17.31 14.90 12.72
C ALA A 105 -18.59 15.55 12.16
N SER A 106 -18.80 16.85 12.44
CA SER A 106 -20.01 17.58 12.00
C SER A 106 -20.12 17.77 10.48
N GLU A 107 -19.03 17.64 9.75
CA GLU A 107 -18.96 17.84 8.30
C GLU A 107 -18.91 16.53 7.52
N VAL A 108 -18.83 15.40 8.21
CA VAL A 108 -18.81 14.08 7.57
C VAL A 108 -20.19 13.75 7.03
N ALA A 109 -20.27 13.47 5.74
CA ALA A 109 -21.50 13.15 5.03
C ALA A 109 -21.59 11.70 4.56
N TYR A 110 -20.54 10.91 4.77
CA TYR A 110 -20.43 9.54 4.28
C TYR A 110 -19.89 8.62 5.35
N ARG A 111 -20.25 7.33 5.27
CA ARG A 111 -19.59 6.23 5.96
C ARG A 111 -19.00 5.25 4.95
N LEU A 112 -17.97 4.56 5.35
CA LEU A 112 -17.31 3.55 4.52
C LEU A 112 -17.77 2.16 4.93
N ASP A 113 -17.86 1.28 3.92
CA ASP A 113 -18.17 -0.14 4.07
C ASP A 113 -17.41 -0.95 3.01
N GLY A 114 -17.35 -2.26 3.15
CA GLY A 114 -16.73 -3.17 2.19
C GLY A 114 -15.57 -3.97 2.75
N LYS A 115 -14.59 -4.28 1.90
CA LYS A 115 -13.46 -5.16 2.24
C LYS A 115 -12.18 -4.41 2.66
N LEU A 116 -12.28 -3.10 2.86
CA LEU A 116 -11.17 -2.34 3.42
C LEU A 116 -10.98 -2.69 4.90
N GLN A 117 -9.73 -2.75 5.32
CA GLN A 117 -9.38 -2.96 6.72
C GLN A 117 -9.43 -1.64 7.48
N THR A 118 -9.95 -1.65 8.70
CA THR A 118 -9.86 -0.49 9.60
C THR A 118 -8.42 -0.42 10.14
N PRO A 119 -7.69 0.67 9.89
CA PRO A 119 -6.33 0.80 10.39
C PRO A 119 -6.29 1.06 11.89
N ALA A 120 -5.20 0.66 12.54
CA ALA A 120 -4.95 0.96 13.95
C ALA A 120 -4.41 2.40 14.10
N VAL A 121 -5.23 3.39 13.73
CA VAL A 121 -4.91 4.81 13.91
C VAL A 121 -6.00 5.49 14.74
N PRO A 122 -5.66 6.54 15.53
CA PRO A 122 -6.67 7.29 16.29
C PRO A 122 -7.76 7.86 15.38
N GLY A 123 -9.02 7.71 15.76
CA GLY A 123 -10.15 8.20 14.99
C GLY A 123 -10.47 7.41 13.71
N ALA A 124 -10.03 6.14 13.62
CA ALA A 124 -10.39 5.28 12.49
C ALA A 124 -11.86 4.88 12.48
N THR A 125 -12.54 4.92 13.63
CA THR A 125 -13.95 4.59 13.79
C THR A 125 -14.69 5.64 14.60
N TRP A 126 -15.99 5.71 14.42
CA TRP A 126 -16.91 6.52 15.20
C TRP A 126 -17.45 5.74 16.41
N SER A 127 -18.23 6.41 17.29
CA SER A 127 -18.80 5.76 18.47
C SER A 127 -19.79 4.65 18.15
N ASP A 128 -20.39 4.68 16.97
CA ASP A 128 -21.30 3.64 16.47
C ASP A 128 -20.54 2.50 15.73
N LEU A 129 -19.23 2.49 15.83
CA LEU A 129 -18.32 1.55 15.18
C LEU A 129 -18.29 1.66 13.65
N SER A 130 -18.97 2.64 13.05
CA SER A 130 -18.81 2.89 11.62
C SER A 130 -17.40 3.38 11.30
N VAL A 131 -16.93 3.07 10.08
CA VAL A 131 -15.54 3.29 9.67
C VAL A 131 -15.35 4.69 9.10
N CYS A 132 -14.40 5.42 9.64
CA CYS A 132 -13.97 6.75 9.17
C CYS A 132 -12.95 6.65 8.04
N ILE A 133 -12.04 5.65 8.13
CA ILE A 133 -11.02 5.38 7.15
C ILE A 133 -10.84 3.88 6.97
N GLY A 134 -10.84 3.45 5.73
CA GLY A 134 -10.54 2.07 5.36
C GLY A 134 -9.23 2.00 4.57
N THR A 135 -8.48 0.93 4.74
CA THR A 135 -7.18 0.73 4.11
C THR A 135 -7.08 -0.62 3.42
N TYR A 136 -6.24 -0.67 2.40
CA TYR A 136 -5.84 -1.89 1.74
C TYR A 136 -4.33 -1.88 1.53
N ARG A 137 -3.71 -3.03 1.74
CA ARG A 137 -2.28 -3.24 1.53
C ARG A 137 -2.06 -4.66 1.02
N LEU A 138 -1.26 -4.79 -0.03
CA LEU A 138 -1.01 -6.09 -0.64
C LEU A 138 -0.22 -7.02 0.32
N HIS A 139 0.78 -6.46 1.01
CA HIS A 139 1.58 -7.18 2.02
C HIS A 139 2.14 -6.16 3.05
N PRO A 140 2.62 -6.61 4.22
CA PRO A 140 3.03 -5.71 5.31
C PRO A 140 4.09 -4.67 4.94
N ALA A 141 4.98 -4.96 3.98
CA ALA A 141 6.01 -4.03 3.52
C ALA A 141 5.56 -3.15 2.34
N ALA A 142 4.38 -3.37 1.77
CA ALA A 142 3.86 -2.52 0.71
C ALA A 142 3.46 -1.15 1.26
N GLY A 143 3.36 -0.18 0.37
CA GLY A 143 2.70 1.08 0.65
C GLY A 143 1.21 0.88 0.95
N LEU A 144 0.45 1.93 1.02
CA LEU A 144 -0.92 1.92 1.51
C LEU A 144 -1.88 2.55 0.51
N PHE A 145 -2.95 1.84 0.17
CA PHE A 145 -4.15 2.42 -0.40
C PHE A 145 -5.13 2.72 0.74
N ALA A 146 -5.64 3.94 0.80
CA ALA A 146 -6.56 4.37 1.85
C ALA A 146 -7.74 5.15 1.26
N VAL A 147 -8.91 4.99 1.88
CA VAL A 147 -10.12 5.75 1.56
C VAL A 147 -10.63 6.35 2.87
N THR A 148 -10.88 7.65 2.93
CA THR A 148 -11.41 8.31 4.12
C THR A 148 -12.67 9.11 3.80
N CYS A 149 -13.63 9.12 4.72
CA CYS A 149 -14.81 9.98 4.64
C CYS A 149 -14.59 11.38 5.23
N LEU A 150 -13.39 11.66 5.77
CA LEU A 150 -13.07 12.97 6.33
C LEU A 150 -12.92 14.03 5.24
N PRO A 151 -13.62 15.17 5.36
CA PRO A 151 -13.47 16.32 4.45
C PRO A 151 -12.20 17.12 4.81
N LEU A 152 -11.02 16.59 4.45
CA LEU A 152 -9.73 17.17 4.82
C LEU A 152 -9.49 18.61 4.32
N TRP A 153 -10.36 19.12 3.46
CA TRP A 153 -10.37 20.51 3.01
C TRP A 153 -11.28 21.42 3.85
N SER A 154 -11.81 20.96 4.97
CA SER A 154 -12.57 21.79 5.88
C SER A 154 -11.68 22.89 6.46
N LEU A 155 -12.23 24.08 6.64
CA LEU A 155 -11.52 25.16 7.32
C LEU A 155 -11.19 24.82 8.78
N ALA A 156 -11.96 23.94 9.41
CA ALA A 156 -11.66 23.44 10.75
C ALA A 156 -10.30 22.72 10.87
N VAL A 157 -9.74 22.28 9.73
CA VAL A 157 -8.38 21.69 9.70
C VAL A 157 -7.31 22.73 9.97
N LEU A 158 -7.53 23.98 9.53
CA LEU A 158 -6.58 25.07 9.74
C LEU A 158 -6.49 25.46 11.22
N ASP A 159 -7.57 25.24 11.98
CA ASP A 159 -7.63 25.49 13.43
C ASP A 159 -7.07 24.30 14.25
N ALA A 160 -6.76 23.14 13.59
CA ALA A 160 -6.29 21.93 14.23
C ALA A 160 -5.08 21.30 13.51
N PRO A 161 -4.02 22.06 13.22
CA PRO A 161 -2.88 21.59 12.41
C PRO A 161 -2.15 20.39 13.05
N GLU A 162 -2.07 20.34 14.38
CA GLU A 162 -1.45 19.23 15.11
C GLU A 162 -2.22 17.93 14.95
N ALA A 163 -3.56 17.99 14.99
CA ALA A 163 -4.42 16.82 14.79
C ALA A 163 -4.28 16.28 13.35
N LEU A 164 -4.21 17.18 12.36
CA LEU A 164 -3.97 16.83 10.97
C LEU A 164 -2.60 16.18 10.79
N ALA A 165 -1.54 16.80 11.30
CA ALA A 165 -0.17 16.29 11.18
C ALA A 165 -0.01 14.92 11.85
N SER A 166 -0.57 14.74 13.07
CA SER A 166 -0.53 13.47 13.80
C SER A 166 -1.26 12.37 13.03
N TRP A 167 -2.43 12.67 12.45
CA TRP A 167 -3.20 11.72 11.67
C TRP A 167 -2.45 11.27 10.41
N PHE A 168 -1.85 12.22 9.65
CA PHE A 168 -1.02 11.90 8.49
C PHE A 168 0.24 11.11 8.86
N ALA A 169 0.88 11.45 9.97
CA ALA A 169 2.03 10.70 10.47
C ALA A 169 1.66 9.24 10.78
N SER A 170 0.51 9.02 11.42
CA SER A 170 0.00 7.68 11.73
C SER A 170 -0.27 6.87 10.46
N LEU A 171 -0.87 7.45 9.43
CA LEU A 171 -1.10 6.79 8.15
C LEU A 171 0.21 6.53 7.40
N SER A 172 1.13 7.50 7.39
CA SER A 172 2.44 7.35 6.75
C SER A 172 3.26 6.23 7.39
N ALA A 173 3.16 6.06 8.71
CA ALA A 173 3.81 4.95 9.41
C ALA A 173 3.28 3.58 8.94
N LEU A 174 2.03 3.51 8.52
CA LEU A 174 1.44 2.28 7.96
C LEU A 174 1.87 2.01 6.51
N SER A 175 2.35 3.01 5.76
CA SER A 175 2.71 2.84 4.34
C SER A 175 4.02 2.09 4.10
N GLY A 176 4.59 1.48 5.14
CA GLY A 176 5.87 0.80 5.08
C GLY A 176 7.06 1.77 5.10
N GLU A 177 8.24 1.28 5.41
CA GLU A 177 9.46 2.06 5.34
C GLU A 177 10.04 1.98 3.92
N SER A 178 10.25 3.14 3.30
CA SER A 178 11.13 3.21 2.14
C SER A 178 12.55 2.90 2.61
N GLN A 179 13.18 1.90 2.05
CA GLN A 179 14.64 1.81 2.20
C GLN A 179 15.24 3.13 1.70
N PRO A 180 16.20 3.71 2.43
CA PRO A 180 16.81 4.97 2.04
C PRO A 180 17.39 4.84 0.63
N THR A 181 17.04 5.79 -0.24
CA THR A 181 17.43 5.85 -1.67
C THR A 181 18.95 5.82 -1.91
N ALA A 182 19.76 5.99 -0.84
CA ALA A 182 21.22 5.95 -0.91
C ALA A 182 21.82 4.56 -1.20
N GLN A 183 21.03 3.48 -1.21
CA GLN A 183 21.48 2.12 -1.56
C GLN A 183 20.81 1.55 -2.82
N ARG A 184 20.16 2.38 -3.64
CA ARG A 184 19.65 1.97 -4.95
C ARG A 184 20.73 1.97 -6.04
N VAL A 185 21.95 1.74 -5.65
CA VAL A 185 23.06 1.41 -6.55
C VAL A 185 23.14 -0.11 -6.65
N GLU A 186 22.57 -0.64 -7.70
CA GLU A 186 22.87 -1.92 -8.37
C GLU A 186 22.63 -3.27 -7.66
N SER A 187 22.09 -3.38 -6.44
CA SER A 187 21.95 -4.70 -5.82
C SER A 187 20.73 -4.94 -4.92
N ALA A 188 19.69 -4.12 -4.94
CA ALA A 188 18.50 -4.43 -4.14
C ALA A 188 17.72 -5.62 -4.72
N LEU A 189 17.52 -6.65 -3.89
CA LEU A 189 16.66 -7.78 -4.25
C LEU A 189 15.22 -7.29 -4.44
N GLN A 190 14.63 -7.62 -5.57
CA GLN A 190 13.23 -7.33 -5.87
C GLN A 190 12.32 -8.38 -5.21
N PRO A 191 11.02 -8.13 -5.05
CA PRO A 191 10.06 -9.09 -4.52
C PRO A 191 10.12 -10.47 -5.19
N ASP A 192 10.34 -10.52 -6.50
CA ASP A 192 10.51 -11.76 -7.26
C ASP A 192 11.73 -12.56 -6.81
N HIS A 193 12.85 -11.89 -6.50
CA HIS A 193 14.04 -12.53 -5.96
C HIS A 193 13.79 -13.15 -4.60
N TYR A 194 13.09 -12.42 -3.71
CA TYR A 194 12.68 -12.95 -2.40
C TYR A 194 11.71 -14.12 -2.56
N GLY A 195 10.76 -14.04 -3.48
CA GLY A 195 9.85 -15.14 -3.78
C GLY A 195 10.61 -16.41 -4.19
N LEU A 196 11.59 -16.30 -5.09
CA LEU A 196 12.41 -17.43 -5.50
C LEU A 196 13.32 -17.93 -4.36
N LEU A 197 13.94 -17.05 -3.57
CA LEU A 197 14.78 -17.44 -2.43
C LEU A 197 13.95 -18.17 -1.35
N VAL A 198 12.76 -17.69 -1.01
CA VAL A 198 11.84 -18.37 -0.08
C VAL A 198 11.46 -19.75 -0.59
N PHE A 199 11.18 -19.87 -1.89
CA PHE A 199 10.89 -21.16 -2.51
C PHE A 199 12.07 -22.13 -2.40
N LEU A 200 13.28 -21.67 -2.72
CA LEU A 200 14.52 -22.49 -2.63
C LEU A 200 14.88 -22.83 -1.17
N LEU A 201 14.60 -21.96 -0.20
CA LEU A 201 14.83 -22.21 1.23
C LEU A 201 13.76 -23.12 1.86
N SER A 202 12.59 -23.22 1.25
CA SER A 202 11.49 -24.07 1.75
C SER A 202 11.63 -25.54 1.34
N ARG A 203 12.44 -25.86 0.31
CA ARG A 203 12.61 -27.20 -0.26
C ARG A 203 14.03 -27.42 -0.70
N SER A 204 14.45 -28.70 -0.79
CA SER A 204 15.73 -29.09 -1.36
C SER A 204 15.54 -29.50 -2.82
N PHE A 205 16.45 -29.07 -3.67
CA PHE A 205 16.50 -29.42 -5.09
C PHE A 205 17.89 -29.91 -5.46
N ASP A 206 17.97 -30.94 -6.29
CA ASP A 206 19.24 -31.53 -6.74
C ASP A 206 19.81 -30.71 -7.89
N ASP A 207 18.96 -30.14 -8.74
CA ASP A 207 19.36 -29.38 -9.92
C ASP A 207 18.38 -28.30 -10.29
N GLU A 208 18.72 -27.48 -11.29
CA GLU A 208 17.91 -26.38 -11.81
C GLU A 208 16.60 -26.85 -12.46
N GLU A 209 16.65 -27.97 -13.20
CA GLU A 209 15.47 -28.45 -13.90
C GLU A 209 14.38 -28.88 -12.92
N GLN A 210 14.77 -29.56 -11.85
CA GLN A 210 13.88 -29.95 -10.77
C GLN A 210 13.30 -28.71 -10.06
N ALA A 211 14.12 -27.71 -9.76
CA ALA A 211 13.66 -26.47 -9.14
C ALA A 211 12.65 -25.71 -10.02
N ILE A 212 12.93 -25.58 -11.32
CA ILE A 212 12.07 -24.91 -12.29
C ILE A 212 10.77 -25.69 -12.52
N ALA A 213 10.83 -27.03 -12.61
CA ALA A 213 9.65 -27.88 -12.74
C ALA A 213 8.75 -27.76 -11.51
N ALA A 214 9.32 -27.78 -10.31
CA ALA A 214 8.59 -27.61 -9.07
C ALA A 214 8.00 -26.18 -8.94
N LEU A 215 8.72 -25.14 -9.37
CA LEU A 215 8.24 -23.77 -9.40
C LEU A 215 7.02 -23.63 -10.32
N ARG A 216 7.05 -24.26 -11.50
CA ARG A 216 5.94 -24.29 -12.46
C ARG A 216 4.68 -24.97 -11.88
N SER A 217 4.84 -26.02 -11.10
CA SER A 217 3.74 -26.76 -10.48
C SER A 217 3.20 -26.10 -9.20
N SER A 218 3.87 -25.05 -8.72
CA SER A 218 3.47 -24.34 -7.50
C SER A 218 2.17 -23.57 -7.70
N SER A 219 1.23 -23.71 -6.77
CA SER A 219 0.01 -22.90 -6.71
C SER A 219 0.25 -21.51 -6.10
N VAL A 220 1.41 -21.32 -5.44
CA VAL A 220 1.75 -20.10 -4.70
C VAL A 220 2.58 -19.15 -5.57
N PHE A 221 3.58 -19.69 -6.30
CA PHE A 221 4.48 -18.89 -7.13
C PHE A 221 4.07 -18.98 -8.60
N ARG A 222 3.72 -17.83 -9.20
CA ARG A 222 3.28 -17.77 -10.60
C ARG A 222 4.39 -17.22 -11.49
N PHE A 223 5.52 -17.93 -11.55
CA PHE A 223 6.59 -17.59 -12.48
C PHE A 223 6.51 -18.45 -13.75
N SER A 224 6.75 -17.83 -14.89
CA SER A 224 7.03 -18.62 -16.09
C SER A 224 8.41 -19.30 -15.95
N PRO A 225 8.65 -20.46 -16.60
CA PRO A 225 9.95 -21.12 -16.56
C PRO A 225 11.11 -20.21 -16.98
N GLU A 226 10.89 -19.35 -17.97
CA GLU A 226 11.88 -18.38 -18.46
C GLU A 226 12.21 -17.35 -17.38
N ARG A 227 11.17 -16.80 -16.72
CA ARG A 227 11.36 -15.84 -15.62
C ARG A 227 12.03 -16.48 -14.42
N GLY A 228 11.68 -17.72 -14.08
CA GLY A 228 12.34 -18.48 -13.02
C GLY A 228 13.85 -18.67 -13.28
N ARG A 229 14.23 -19.02 -14.50
CA ARG A 229 15.66 -19.14 -14.90
C ARG A 229 16.39 -17.79 -14.87
N SER A 230 15.77 -16.72 -15.38
CA SER A 230 16.34 -15.38 -15.34
C SER A 230 16.61 -14.93 -13.90
N LEU A 231 15.65 -15.09 -12.99
CA LEU A 231 15.80 -14.74 -11.58
C LEU A 231 16.89 -15.58 -10.90
N LEU A 232 16.97 -16.89 -11.22
CA LEU A 232 17.99 -17.77 -10.68
C LEU A 232 19.39 -17.33 -11.13
N GLN A 233 19.54 -16.93 -12.41
CA GLN A 233 20.80 -16.41 -12.93
C GLN A 233 21.16 -15.08 -12.27
N GLU A 234 20.20 -14.16 -12.13
CA GLU A 234 20.40 -12.88 -11.43
C GLU A 234 20.87 -13.08 -9.97
N LEU A 235 20.31 -14.09 -9.27
CA LEU A 235 20.73 -14.43 -7.90
C LEU A 235 22.12 -15.07 -7.84
N ARG A 236 22.50 -15.87 -8.85
CA ARG A 236 23.86 -16.44 -8.99
C ARG A 236 24.88 -15.35 -9.23
N ASP A 237 24.60 -14.43 -10.14
CA ASP A 237 25.49 -13.31 -10.48
C ASP A 237 25.74 -12.41 -9.25
N ARG A 238 24.80 -12.41 -8.31
CA ARG A 238 24.92 -11.70 -7.01
C ARG A 238 25.54 -12.54 -5.89
N GLY A 239 25.91 -13.79 -6.16
CA GLY A 239 26.50 -14.69 -5.16
C GLY A 239 25.51 -15.20 -4.09
N LEU A 240 24.21 -15.01 -4.29
CA LEU A 240 23.17 -15.39 -3.32
C LEU A 240 22.71 -16.84 -3.49
N VAL A 241 22.98 -17.45 -4.64
CA VAL A 241 22.65 -18.85 -4.93
C VAL A 241 23.85 -19.52 -5.59
N ALA A 242 24.23 -20.70 -5.10
CA ALA A 242 25.23 -21.57 -5.70
C ALA A 242 24.54 -22.78 -6.33
N GLY A 243 24.50 -22.83 -7.67
CA GLY A 243 23.62 -23.77 -8.36
C GLY A 243 22.15 -23.46 -8.10
N VAL A 244 21.47 -24.26 -7.26
CA VAL A 244 20.11 -24.04 -6.76
C VAL A 244 20.06 -23.88 -5.24
N LEU A 245 21.20 -23.90 -4.57
CA LEU A 245 21.30 -23.80 -3.12
C LEU A 245 21.50 -22.34 -2.69
N PRO A 246 20.60 -21.76 -1.88
CA PRO A 246 20.79 -20.45 -1.29
C PRO A 246 22.05 -20.42 -0.40
N THR A 247 22.81 -19.34 -0.49
CA THR A 247 23.99 -19.12 0.38
C THR A 247 23.57 -18.68 1.79
N ALA A 248 24.53 -18.65 2.71
CA ALA A 248 24.29 -18.14 4.07
C ALA A 248 23.85 -16.68 4.03
N GLU A 249 24.43 -15.86 3.15
CA GLU A 249 24.06 -14.47 2.94
C GLU A 249 22.61 -14.34 2.43
N ALA A 250 22.20 -15.15 1.46
CA ALA A 250 20.82 -15.19 0.99
C ALA A 250 19.83 -15.56 2.10
N THR A 251 20.23 -16.53 2.93
CA THR A 251 19.42 -16.95 4.08
C THR A 251 19.24 -15.79 5.06
N GLU A 252 20.32 -15.08 5.37
CA GLU A 252 20.27 -13.92 6.26
C GLU A 252 19.40 -12.80 5.68
N HIS A 253 19.54 -12.48 4.40
CA HIS A 253 18.67 -11.50 3.71
C HIS A 253 17.20 -11.85 3.81
N VAL A 254 16.83 -13.12 3.61
CA VAL A 254 15.43 -13.54 3.71
C VAL A 254 14.96 -13.50 5.17
N MET A 255 15.77 -13.94 6.12
CA MET A 255 15.42 -13.97 7.54
C MET A 255 15.23 -12.56 8.14
N GLN A 256 15.93 -11.56 7.62
CA GLN A 256 15.77 -10.15 7.98
C GLN A 256 14.64 -9.45 7.21
N SER A 257 14.03 -10.11 6.25
CA SER A 257 12.97 -9.58 5.41
C SER A 257 11.57 -9.94 5.92
N PRO A 258 10.53 -9.22 5.49
CA PRO A 258 9.13 -9.58 5.76
C PRO A 258 8.71 -10.95 5.20
N TYR A 259 9.56 -11.57 4.40
CA TYR A 259 9.28 -12.86 3.77
C TYR A 259 9.69 -14.08 4.61
N ALA A 260 10.43 -13.90 5.71
CA ALA A 260 10.88 -14.99 6.58
C ALA A 260 9.76 -15.96 7.03
N PRO A 261 8.56 -15.51 7.45
CA PRO A 261 7.49 -16.41 7.89
C PRO A 261 6.98 -17.36 6.81
N TYR A 262 7.14 -17.00 5.53
CA TYR A 262 6.65 -17.83 4.43
C TYR A 262 7.48 -19.12 4.23
N ILE A 263 8.73 -19.16 4.68
CA ILE A 263 9.56 -20.38 4.61
C ILE A 263 8.90 -21.50 5.41
N SER A 264 8.49 -21.25 6.65
CA SER A 264 7.84 -22.24 7.50
C SER A 264 6.46 -22.64 6.96
N ALA A 265 5.66 -21.66 6.54
CA ALA A 265 4.34 -21.91 5.96
C ALA A 265 4.42 -22.80 4.70
N LEU A 266 5.42 -22.60 3.82
CA LEU A 266 5.59 -23.41 2.63
C LEU A 266 6.12 -24.82 2.92
N ARG A 267 6.88 -25.01 3.99
CA ARG A 267 7.30 -26.35 4.44
C ARG A 267 6.12 -27.18 4.93
N GLU A 268 5.17 -26.55 5.64
CA GLU A 268 3.96 -27.21 6.15
C GLU A 268 2.97 -27.61 5.06
N VAL A 269 2.83 -26.80 4.02
CA VAL A 269 1.93 -27.07 2.87
C VAL A 269 2.47 -28.18 1.96
N SER A 270 3.73 -28.59 2.11
CA SER A 270 4.42 -29.50 1.20
C SER A 270 4.45 -30.96 1.68
N ILE A 271 3.56 -31.35 2.62
CA ILE A 271 3.37 -32.75 3.03
C ILE A 271 2.20 -33.33 2.23
N PRO A 272 2.38 -34.11 1.18
CA PRO A 272 1.54 -35.22 0.82
C PRO A 272 2.15 -36.50 1.38
#